data_c30081a99ad4c2e4da75ed82d1e8af93
#
_entry.id   c30081a99ad4c2e4da75ed82d1e8af93
#
_cell.length_a   1.000
_cell.length_b   1.000
_cell.length_c   1.000
_cell.angle_alpha   90.00
_cell.angle_beta   90.00
_cell.angle_gamma   90.00
#
_symmetry.space_group_name_H-M   'P 1'
#
loop_
_entity.id
_entity.type
_entity.pdbx_description
1 polymer ?
#
loop_
_entity_poly.entity_id
_entity_poly.type
_entity_poly.pdbx_seq_one_letter_code
_entity_poly.pdbx_strand_id
1 'polypeptide(L)'
;MYKRQHFGCLNDLELTEVGQTVGAIRSENELWIGLVLVSGYLDDLDPPELAAIIQAICVDIRRPNLWCNFKPSLKVIDVFNELDGLRKLVASQQNKFHIEIPIYLETELTGIISEWARGKKWKDLVFNTSLDEGDVVRIIRRSIDVLSQVQYCIGVSNKLKSKAKQALKAINRFPVSESNDLIKVSEDINPATKRIDNNS
;
A
#
# COMPACT_ATOMS: atom_id res chain seq x y z
N MET A 1 3.34 -14.01 -20.72
CA MET A 1 4.76 -13.94 -21.08
C MET A 1 5.11 -12.62 -21.77
N TYR A 2 4.53 -12.26 -22.91
CA TYR A 2 4.83 -11.03 -23.69
C TYR A 2 4.69 -9.68 -22.92
N LYS A 3 3.75 -9.55 -21.98
CA LYS A 3 3.60 -8.34 -21.15
C LYS A 3 4.83 -8.00 -20.32
N ARG A 4 5.43 -9.03 -19.71
CA ARG A 4 6.58 -8.86 -18.81
C ARG A 4 7.85 -8.47 -19.57
N GLN A 5 7.97 -8.91 -20.82
CA GLN A 5 9.07 -8.50 -21.70
C GLN A 5 8.96 -7.02 -22.13
N HIS A 6 7.74 -6.56 -22.46
CA HIS A 6 7.52 -5.17 -22.91
C HIS A 6 7.91 -4.14 -21.84
N PHE A 7 7.68 -4.45 -20.55
CA PHE A 7 8.05 -3.58 -19.43
C PHE A 7 9.42 -3.91 -18.82
N GLY A 8 10.26 -4.66 -19.52
CA GLY A 8 11.60 -5.01 -19.05
C GLY A 8 11.61 -5.93 -17.81
N CYS A 9 10.52 -6.63 -17.52
CA CYS A 9 10.49 -7.61 -16.43
C CYS A 9 11.26 -8.89 -16.74
N LEU A 10 11.45 -9.19 -18.01
CA LEU A 10 12.19 -10.37 -18.51
C LEU A 10 13.22 -9.92 -19.55
N ASN A 11 14.41 -10.48 -19.44
CA ASN A 11 15.42 -10.49 -20.48
C ASN A 11 15.55 -11.93 -20.94
N ASP A 12 15.10 -12.23 -22.17
CA ASP A 12 14.85 -13.59 -22.66
C ASP A 12 13.94 -14.38 -21.70
N LEU A 13 14.46 -15.36 -20.96
CA LEU A 13 13.74 -16.17 -19.99
C LEU A 13 14.09 -15.84 -18.52
N GLU A 14 15.01 -14.91 -18.30
CA GLU A 14 15.47 -14.54 -16.98
C GLU A 14 14.72 -13.31 -16.44
N LEU A 15 14.43 -13.33 -15.15
CA LEU A 15 13.83 -12.19 -14.45
C LEU A 15 14.87 -11.09 -14.25
N THR A 16 14.55 -9.88 -14.72
CA THR A 16 15.30 -8.67 -14.37
C THR A 16 14.98 -8.22 -12.93
N GLU A 17 15.67 -7.20 -12.42
CA GLU A 17 15.34 -6.59 -11.11
C GLU A 17 13.90 -6.06 -11.09
N VAL A 18 13.42 -5.49 -12.21
CA VAL A 18 12.02 -5.07 -12.38
C VAL A 18 11.08 -6.28 -12.26
N GLY A 19 11.40 -7.38 -12.96
CA GLY A 19 10.62 -8.62 -12.90
C GLY A 19 10.59 -9.25 -11.52
N GLN A 20 11.71 -9.23 -10.81
CA GLN A 20 11.81 -9.71 -9.43
C GLN A 20 11.00 -8.83 -8.48
N THR A 21 11.03 -7.50 -8.66
CA THR A 21 10.21 -6.57 -7.89
C THR A 21 8.72 -6.84 -8.10
N VAL A 22 8.27 -6.96 -9.36
CA VAL A 22 6.88 -7.32 -9.67
C VAL A 22 6.50 -8.67 -9.02
N GLY A 23 7.39 -9.66 -9.07
CA GLY A 23 7.18 -10.98 -8.45
C GLY A 23 7.13 -10.97 -6.91
N ALA A 24 7.71 -9.96 -6.27
CA ALA A 24 7.69 -9.80 -4.81
C ALA A 24 6.38 -9.19 -4.29
N ILE A 25 5.61 -8.50 -5.15
CA ILE A 25 4.34 -7.87 -4.78
C ILE A 25 3.19 -8.88 -4.83
N ARG A 26 2.35 -8.86 -3.80
CA ARG A 26 1.09 -9.60 -3.69
C ARG A 26 -0.06 -8.62 -3.68
N SER A 27 -0.68 -8.41 -4.82
CA SER A 27 -1.79 -7.49 -4.99
C SER A 27 -2.63 -7.91 -6.20
N GLU A 28 -3.75 -7.24 -6.43
CA GLU A 28 -4.63 -7.50 -7.57
C GLU A 28 -3.93 -7.21 -8.92
N ASN A 29 -3.06 -6.18 -8.95
CA ASN A 29 -2.23 -5.86 -10.12
C ASN A 29 -0.78 -5.62 -9.69
N GLU A 30 -0.04 -6.70 -9.49
CA GLU A 30 1.37 -6.67 -9.10
C GLU A 30 2.27 -6.00 -10.14
N LEU A 31 1.93 -6.11 -11.43
CA LEU A 31 2.67 -5.44 -12.50
C LEU A 31 2.59 -3.92 -12.35
N TRP A 32 1.38 -3.39 -12.14
CA TRP A 32 1.17 -1.96 -11.95
C TRP A 32 1.95 -1.43 -10.75
N ILE A 33 1.77 -2.03 -9.59
CA ILE A 33 2.44 -1.61 -8.37
C ILE A 33 3.96 -1.75 -8.48
N GLY A 34 4.45 -2.86 -9.02
CA GLY A 34 5.89 -3.09 -9.22
C GLY A 34 6.52 -2.04 -10.13
N LEU A 35 5.87 -1.69 -11.25
CA LEU A 35 6.34 -0.64 -12.16
C LEU A 35 6.36 0.73 -11.50
N VAL A 36 5.34 1.08 -10.71
CA VAL A 36 5.33 2.33 -9.94
C VAL A 36 6.50 2.38 -8.95
N LEU A 37 6.77 1.29 -8.23
CA LEU A 37 7.86 1.23 -7.24
C LEU A 37 9.25 1.40 -7.86
N VAL A 38 9.48 0.94 -9.10
CA VAL A 38 10.77 1.06 -9.79
C VAL A 38 10.86 2.26 -10.70
N SER A 39 9.82 3.08 -10.82
CA SER A 39 9.75 4.22 -11.74
C SER A 39 10.70 5.37 -11.37
N GLY A 40 11.16 5.44 -10.12
CA GLY A 40 11.90 6.58 -9.58
C GLY A 40 11.03 7.78 -9.15
N TYR A 41 9.76 7.84 -9.55
CA TYR A 41 8.86 8.96 -9.21
C TYR A 41 8.61 9.13 -7.71
N LEU A 42 8.83 8.07 -6.91
CA LEU A 42 8.56 8.06 -5.48
C LEU A 42 9.76 8.49 -4.61
N ASP A 43 10.94 8.64 -5.21
CA ASP A 43 12.20 8.78 -4.45
C ASP A 43 12.29 10.07 -3.65
N ASP A 44 11.59 11.14 -4.03
CA ASP A 44 11.63 12.44 -3.36
C ASP A 44 10.46 12.70 -2.41
N LEU A 45 9.50 11.77 -2.36
CA LEU A 45 8.37 11.84 -1.42
C LEU A 45 8.84 11.67 0.03
N ASP A 46 8.16 12.32 0.97
CA ASP A 46 8.30 12.00 2.40
C ASP A 46 7.47 10.73 2.77
N PRO A 47 7.65 10.14 3.95
CA PRO A 47 6.91 8.93 4.31
C PRO A 47 5.37 9.08 4.29
N PRO A 48 4.74 10.18 4.76
CA PRO A 48 3.31 10.42 4.61
C PRO A 48 2.85 10.54 3.16
N GLU A 49 3.62 11.21 2.30
CA GLU A 49 3.36 11.35 0.88
C GLU A 49 3.47 10.00 0.15
N LEU A 50 4.48 9.21 0.51
CA LEU A 50 4.63 7.85 0.00
C LEU A 50 3.43 6.98 0.37
N ALA A 51 2.95 7.05 1.62
CA ALA A 51 1.76 6.31 2.02
C ALA A 51 0.53 6.71 1.20
N ALA A 52 0.38 8.01 0.86
CA ALA A 52 -0.70 8.52 0.02
C ALA A 52 -0.65 7.92 -1.40
N ILE A 53 0.52 7.88 -2.04
CA ILE A 53 0.67 7.26 -3.37
C ILE A 53 0.41 5.76 -3.31
N ILE A 54 0.93 5.04 -2.31
CA ILE A 54 0.67 3.61 -2.16
C ILE A 54 -0.83 3.34 -2.02
N GLN A 55 -1.57 4.13 -1.23
CA GLN A 55 -3.02 4.03 -1.16
C GLN A 55 -3.67 4.21 -2.53
N ALA A 56 -3.30 5.27 -3.26
CA ALA A 56 -3.89 5.60 -4.54
C ALA A 56 -3.77 4.46 -5.59
N ILE A 57 -2.67 3.73 -5.57
CA ILE A 57 -2.37 2.68 -6.56
C ILE A 57 -2.88 1.28 -6.16
N CYS A 58 -3.24 1.06 -4.90
CA CYS A 58 -3.67 -0.26 -4.43
C CYS A 58 -5.13 -0.33 -3.94
N VAL A 59 -5.84 0.80 -3.85
CA VAL A 59 -7.20 0.85 -3.32
C VAL A 59 -8.18 1.25 -4.39
N ASP A 60 -9.30 0.52 -4.47
CA ASP A 60 -10.49 0.91 -5.22
C ASP A 60 -11.66 1.14 -4.26
N ILE A 61 -12.23 2.34 -4.30
CA ILE A 61 -13.49 2.66 -3.61
C ILE A 61 -14.42 3.27 -4.63
N ARG A 62 -15.30 2.45 -5.17
CA ARG A 62 -16.33 2.87 -6.13
C ARG A 62 -17.61 3.23 -5.40
N ARG A 63 -17.65 4.44 -4.84
CA ARG A 63 -18.88 5.01 -4.29
C ARG A 63 -19.18 6.32 -4.97
N PRO A 64 -20.46 6.63 -5.24
CA PRO A 64 -20.84 7.97 -5.69
C PRO A 64 -20.60 8.99 -4.56
N ASN A 65 -20.26 10.21 -4.94
CA ASN A 65 -20.10 11.33 -4.01
C ASN A 65 -19.00 11.15 -2.95
N LEU A 66 -17.88 10.52 -3.33
CA LEU A 66 -16.69 10.51 -2.47
C LEU A 66 -16.18 11.93 -2.25
N TRP A 67 -15.84 12.24 -1.02
CA TRP A 67 -15.16 13.47 -0.68
C TRP A 67 -14.20 13.28 0.50
N CYS A 68 -13.16 14.10 0.50
CA CYS A 68 -12.20 14.23 1.58
C CYS A 68 -11.77 15.68 1.70
N ASN A 69 -11.82 16.23 2.91
CA ASN A 69 -11.41 17.62 3.17
C ASN A 69 -9.89 17.81 3.19
N PHE A 70 -9.12 16.72 3.29
CA PHE A 70 -7.68 16.79 3.28
C PHE A 70 -7.16 16.79 1.84
N LYS A 71 -6.31 17.78 1.53
CA LYS A 71 -5.73 17.91 0.19
C LYS A 71 -4.37 17.23 0.12
N PRO A 72 -4.05 16.57 -0.99
CA PRO A 72 -2.69 16.08 -1.22
C PRO A 72 -1.70 17.25 -1.34
N SER A 73 -0.43 17.01 -1.04
CA SER A 73 0.64 17.97 -1.27
C SER A 73 0.90 18.16 -2.78
N LEU A 74 1.55 19.28 -3.14
CA LEU A 74 1.92 19.53 -4.54
C LEU A 74 2.79 18.41 -5.11
N LYS A 75 3.73 17.87 -4.32
CA LYS A 75 4.56 16.73 -4.74
C LYS A 75 3.74 15.49 -5.06
N VAL A 76 2.71 15.19 -4.28
CA VAL A 76 1.80 14.07 -4.54
C VAL A 76 1.03 14.30 -5.84
N ILE A 77 0.59 15.54 -6.10
CA ILE A 77 -0.09 15.91 -7.35
C ILE A 77 0.85 15.73 -8.55
N ASP A 78 2.11 16.19 -8.44
CA ASP A 78 3.10 16.03 -9.51
C ASP A 78 3.34 14.53 -9.83
N VAL A 79 3.48 13.71 -8.80
CA VAL A 79 3.62 12.25 -8.97
C VAL A 79 2.37 11.64 -9.62
N PHE A 80 1.16 12.10 -9.32
CA PHE A 80 -0.04 11.62 -10.01
C PHE A 80 -0.01 11.89 -11.51
N ASN A 81 0.49 13.06 -11.92
CA ASN A 81 0.62 13.39 -13.34
C ASN A 81 1.58 12.43 -14.06
N GLU A 82 2.72 12.11 -13.43
CA GLU A 82 3.68 11.12 -13.96
C GLU A 82 3.08 9.71 -14.01
N LEU A 83 2.41 9.31 -12.96
CA LEU A 83 1.76 8.00 -12.86
C LEU A 83 0.61 7.83 -13.85
N ASP A 84 -0.12 8.90 -14.21
CA ASP A 84 -1.17 8.81 -15.23
C ASP A 84 -0.61 8.45 -16.61
N GLY A 85 0.58 8.95 -16.95
CA GLY A 85 1.31 8.54 -18.15
C GLY A 85 1.66 7.05 -18.14
N LEU A 86 2.24 6.57 -17.04
CA LEU A 86 2.57 5.15 -16.86
C LEU A 86 1.31 4.28 -16.86
N ARG A 87 0.23 4.73 -16.21
CA ARG A 87 -1.07 4.05 -16.17
C ARG A 87 -1.65 3.84 -17.57
N LYS A 88 -1.64 4.89 -18.40
CA LYS A 88 -2.09 4.82 -19.80
C LYS A 88 -1.28 3.82 -20.62
N LEU A 89 0.04 3.78 -20.41
CA LEU A 89 0.91 2.82 -21.08
C LEU A 89 0.57 1.37 -20.66
N VAL A 90 0.40 1.10 -19.36
CA VAL A 90 0.00 -0.23 -18.86
C VAL A 90 -1.38 -0.62 -19.39
N ALA A 91 -2.36 0.29 -19.35
CA ALA A 91 -3.71 0.07 -19.86
C ALA A 91 -3.71 -0.27 -21.37
N SER A 92 -2.93 0.47 -22.17
CA SER A 92 -2.78 0.21 -23.61
C SER A 92 -2.26 -1.21 -23.87
N GLN A 93 -1.26 -1.66 -23.13
CA GLN A 93 -0.74 -3.03 -23.26
C GLN A 93 -1.73 -4.08 -22.75
N GLN A 94 -2.47 -3.79 -21.68
CA GLN A 94 -3.54 -4.68 -21.20
C GLN A 94 -4.61 -4.87 -22.26
N ASN A 95 -5.09 -3.78 -22.86
CA ASN A 95 -6.09 -3.82 -23.92
C ASN A 95 -5.61 -4.61 -25.15
N LYS A 96 -4.35 -4.41 -25.57
CA LYS A 96 -3.76 -5.15 -26.68
C LYS A 96 -3.77 -6.66 -26.49
N PHE A 97 -3.70 -7.13 -25.25
CA PHE A 97 -3.69 -8.56 -24.90
C PHE A 97 -4.99 -9.04 -24.26
N HIS A 98 -6.07 -8.26 -24.32
CA HIS A 98 -7.39 -8.58 -23.76
C HIS A 98 -7.32 -8.96 -22.27
N ILE A 99 -6.58 -8.18 -21.49
CA ILE A 99 -6.40 -8.43 -20.06
C ILE A 99 -7.13 -7.35 -19.26
N GLU A 100 -8.09 -7.79 -18.45
CA GLU A 100 -9.01 -6.96 -17.68
C GLU A 100 -8.61 -6.90 -16.20
N ILE A 101 -7.35 -6.57 -15.90
CA ILE A 101 -6.90 -6.37 -14.52
C ILE A 101 -6.98 -4.87 -14.20
N PRO A 102 -7.65 -4.46 -13.11
CA PRO A 102 -7.76 -3.05 -12.74
C PRO A 102 -6.41 -2.36 -12.53
N ILE A 103 -6.31 -1.11 -12.95
CA ILE A 103 -5.15 -0.25 -12.72
C ILE A 103 -5.66 0.95 -11.93
N TYR A 104 -5.52 0.86 -10.61
CA TYR A 104 -6.01 1.89 -9.70
C TYR A 104 -5.11 3.11 -9.67
N LEU A 105 -5.69 4.28 -9.68
CA LEU A 105 -5.06 5.56 -9.36
C LEU A 105 -6.16 6.45 -8.76
N GLU A 106 -6.49 6.19 -7.50
CA GLU A 106 -7.51 6.88 -6.74
C GLU A 106 -6.88 8.10 -6.05
N THR A 107 -7.31 9.30 -6.40
CA THR A 107 -6.67 10.55 -5.95
C THR A 107 -7.47 11.30 -4.88
N GLU A 108 -8.78 11.08 -4.79
CA GLU A 108 -9.69 11.82 -3.91
C GLU A 108 -9.42 11.59 -2.41
N LEU A 109 -9.00 10.38 -2.06
CA LEU A 109 -8.88 9.94 -0.66
C LEU A 109 -7.45 9.98 -0.12
N THR A 110 -6.48 10.35 -0.93
CA THR A 110 -5.05 10.32 -0.57
C THR A 110 -4.68 11.22 0.60
N GLY A 111 -5.44 12.30 0.80
CA GLY A 111 -5.30 13.15 1.96
C GLY A 111 -5.55 12.45 3.30
N ILE A 112 -6.42 11.43 3.31
CA ILE A 112 -6.74 10.67 4.53
C ILE A 112 -5.48 10.00 5.08
N ILE A 113 -4.80 9.22 4.25
CA ILE A 113 -3.68 8.42 4.73
C ILE A 113 -2.45 9.27 5.03
N SER A 114 -2.21 10.34 4.27
CA SER A 114 -1.12 11.27 4.57
C SER A 114 -1.33 11.98 5.92
N GLU A 115 -2.56 12.44 6.22
CA GLU A 115 -2.88 13.04 7.50
C GLU A 115 -2.83 12.02 8.65
N TRP A 116 -3.27 10.80 8.40
CA TRP A 116 -3.10 9.71 9.36
C TRP A 116 -1.62 9.46 9.66
N ALA A 117 -0.77 9.39 8.65
CA ALA A 117 0.67 9.21 8.81
C ALA A 117 1.34 10.38 9.56
N ARG A 118 0.80 11.61 9.45
CA ARG A 118 1.25 12.79 10.20
C ARG A 118 0.73 12.84 11.64
N GLY A 119 -0.03 11.85 12.08
CA GLY A 119 -0.48 11.74 13.47
C GLY A 119 -1.85 12.34 13.76
N LYS A 120 -2.67 12.66 12.75
CA LYS A 120 -4.06 13.13 12.95
C LYS A 120 -4.82 12.15 13.84
N LYS A 121 -5.66 12.67 14.73
CA LYS A 121 -6.52 11.85 15.60
C LYS A 121 -7.58 11.12 14.78
N TRP A 122 -7.92 9.90 15.17
CA TRP A 122 -8.87 9.04 14.45
C TRP A 122 -10.22 9.71 14.21
N LYS A 123 -10.82 10.30 15.25
CA LYS A 123 -12.11 11.00 15.14
C LYS A 123 -12.09 12.14 14.11
N ASP A 124 -11.01 12.92 14.11
CA ASP A 124 -10.86 14.05 13.17
C ASP A 124 -10.65 13.54 11.75
N LEU A 125 -9.99 12.39 11.60
CA LEU A 125 -9.78 11.75 10.30
C LEU A 125 -11.11 11.30 9.70
N VAL A 126 -11.90 10.54 10.42
CA VAL A 126 -13.19 9.99 9.98
C VAL A 126 -14.21 11.11 9.73
N PHE A 127 -14.25 12.14 10.57
CA PHE A 127 -15.17 13.26 10.40
C PHE A 127 -14.94 14.06 9.11
N ASN A 128 -13.74 14.02 8.55
CA ASN A 128 -13.36 14.81 7.37
C ASN A 128 -13.38 14.02 6.06
N THR A 129 -14.17 12.95 5.99
CA THR A 129 -14.38 12.14 4.78
C THR A 129 -15.80 11.60 4.71
N SER A 130 -16.23 11.24 3.50
CA SER A 130 -17.51 10.55 3.26
C SER A 130 -17.47 9.05 3.60
N LEU A 131 -16.30 8.53 4.01
CA LEU A 131 -16.12 7.12 4.35
C LEU A 131 -16.57 6.84 5.79
N ASP A 132 -17.09 5.63 6.01
CA ASP A 132 -17.26 5.11 7.35
C ASP A 132 -15.92 4.60 7.93
N GLU A 133 -15.89 4.35 9.24
CA GLU A 133 -14.67 3.90 9.94
C GLU A 133 -14.12 2.59 9.37
N GLY A 134 -14.99 1.66 8.99
CA GLY A 134 -14.59 0.37 8.41
C GLY A 134 -13.88 0.53 7.08
N ASP A 135 -14.34 1.43 6.22
CA ASP A 135 -13.68 1.75 4.96
C ASP A 135 -12.33 2.44 5.18
N VAL A 136 -12.25 3.39 6.12
CA VAL A 136 -10.97 4.03 6.47
C VAL A 136 -9.96 2.99 6.98
N VAL A 137 -10.36 2.08 7.86
CA VAL A 137 -9.50 0.96 8.31
C VAL A 137 -9.06 0.11 7.13
N ARG A 138 -9.99 -0.23 6.22
CA ARG A 138 -9.70 -1.09 5.06
C ARG A 138 -8.67 -0.49 4.12
N ILE A 139 -8.78 0.81 3.79
CA ILE A 139 -7.81 1.46 2.91
C ILE A 139 -6.43 1.57 3.56
N ILE A 140 -6.36 1.85 4.86
CA ILE A 140 -5.09 1.91 5.58
C ILE A 140 -4.44 0.51 5.63
N ARG A 141 -5.19 -0.54 5.92
CA ARG A 141 -4.67 -1.92 5.96
C ARG A 141 -4.13 -2.36 4.60
N ARG A 142 -4.84 -2.08 3.50
CA ARG A 142 -4.31 -2.37 2.15
C ARG A 142 -2.99 -1.65 1.88
N SER A 143 -2.87 -0.42 2.33
CA SER A 143 -1.62 0.33 2.19
C SER A 143 -0.49 -0.25 3.06
N ILE A 144 -0.81 -0.72 4.27
CA ILE A 144 0.12 -1.46 5.15
C ILE A 144 0.63 -2.71 4.45
N ASP A 145 -0.26 -3.49 3.83
CA ASP A 145 0.10 -4.72 3.13
C ASP A 145 1.11 -4.47 2.02
N VAL A 146 0.87 -3.46 1.17
CA VAL A 146 1.80 -3.11 0.09
C VAL A 146 3.12 -2.55 0.65
N LEU A 147 3.07 -1.60 1.59
CA LEU A 147 4.28 -1.02 2.20
C LEU A 147 5.17 -2.07 2.87
N SER A 148 4.57 -3.10 3.49
CA SER A 148 5.33 -4.18 4.12
C SER A 148 6.13 -5.02 3.12
N GLN A 149 5.68 -5.08 1.87
CA GLN A 149 6.31 -5.84 0.79
C GLN A 149 7.46 -5.09 0.13
N VAL A 150 7.48 -3.75 0.18
CA VAL A 150 8.50 -2.91 -0.49
C VAL A 150 9.93 -3.28 -0.07
N GLN A 151 10.14 -3.70 1.17
CA GLN A 151 11.47 -4.11 1.66
C GLN A 151 12.05 -5.32 0.92
N TYR A 152 11.22 -6.17 0.32
CA TYR A 152 11.62 -7.37 -0.43
C TYR A 152 11.82 -7.10 -1.93
N CYS A 153 11.50 -5.90 -2.41
CA CYS A 153 11.61 -5.52 -3.81
C CYS A 153 13.08 -5.20 -4.16
N ILE A 154 13.71 -6.02 -5.00
CA ILE A 154 15.15 -5.89 -5.31
C ILE A 154 15.42 -4.62 -6.11
N GLY A 155 14.60 -4.30 -7.13
CA GLY A 155 14.77 -3.12 -7.99
C GLY A 155 14.40 -1.78 -7.32
N VAL A 156 14.08 -1.76 -6.02
CA VAL A 156 13.72 -0.54 -5.28
C VAL A 156 14.92 -0.01 -4.50
N SER A 157 15.15 1.30 -4.57
CA SER A 157 16.27 1.96 -3.89
C SER A 157 16.22 1.78 -2.36
N ASN A 158 17.37 1.72 -1.71
CA ASN A 158 17.45 1.67 -0.25
C ASN A 158 16.81 2.90 0.41
N LYS A 159 16.87 4.07 -0.25
CA LYS A 159 16.21 5.30 0.19
C LYS A 159 14.69 5.09 0.25
N LEU A 160 14.09 4.54 -0.81
CA LEU A 160 12.65 4.28 -0.86
C LEU A 160 12.23 3.19 0.13
N LYS A 161 13.00 2.11 0.29
CA LYS A 161 12.77 1.08 1.31
C LYS A 161 12.76 1.66 2.73
N SER A 162 13.70 2.55 3.04
CA SER A 162 13.73 3.24 4.34
C SER A 162 12.50 4.10 4.58
N LYS A 163 12.07 4.86 3.56
CA LYS A 163 10.85 5.67 3.64
C LYS A 163 9.59 4.81 3.77
N ALA A 164 9.51 3.70 3.04
CA ALA A 164 8.40 2.76 3.15
C ALA A 164 8.29 2.16 4.56
N LYS A 165 9.41 1.83 5.20
CA LYS A 165 9.44 1.37 6.60
C LYS A 165 8.97 2.45 7.57
N GLN A 166 9.33 3.71 7.35
CA GLN A 166 8.86 4.83 8.16
C GLN A 166 7.37 5.09 7.95
N ALA A 167 6.88 5.08 6.70
CA ALA A 167 5.48 5.20 6.36
C ALA A 167 4.64 4.09 7.00
N LEU A 168 5.08 2.84 6.89
CA LEU A 168 4.45 1.68 7.51
C LEU A 168 4.31 1.86 9.02
N LYS A 169 5.39 2.27 9.71
CA LYS A 169 5.36 2.52 11.16
C LYS A 169 4.38 3.64 11.52
N ALA A 170 4.30 4.69 10.71
CA ALA A 170 3.44 5.84 10.97
C ALA A 170 1.95 5.52 10.84
N ILE A 171 1.57 4.65 9.88
CA ILE A 171 0.15 4.33 9.64
C ILE A 171 -0.33 3.10 10.43
N ASN A 172 0.57 2.19 10.83
CA ASN A 172 0.23 0.98 11.58
C ASN A 172 0.13 1.27 13.08
N ARG A 173 -0.92 1.96 13.48
CA ARG A 173 -1.21 2.33 14.88
C ARG A 173 -2.68 2.15 15.19
N PHE A 174 -3.04 2.15 16.49
CA PHE A 174 -4.43 2.06 16.95
C PHE A 174 -5.31 3.13 16.27
N PRO A 175 -6.57 2.82 15.79
CA PRO A 175 -7.25 1.53 15.93
C PRO A 175 -6.97 0.52 14.79
N VAL A 176 -6.13 0.87 13.81
CA VAL A 176 -5.89 0.00 12.64
C VAL A 176 -5.13 -1.28 13.01
N SER A 177 -4.24 -1.20 13.98
CA SER A 177 -3.37 -2.32 14.45
C SER A 177 -4.03 -3.30 15.42
N GLU A 178 -5.26 -3.06 15.89
CA GLU A 178 -5.89 -3.81 16.99
C GLU A 178 -6.06 -5.32 16.79
N SER A 179 -5.98 -5.81 15.57
CA SER A 179 -6.27 -7.24 15.32
C SER A 179 -5.15 -8.20 15.71
N ASN A 180 -3.94 -7.70 16.01
CA ASN A 180 -2.81 -8.58 16.37
C ASN A 180 -2.49 -8.58 17.88
N ASP A 181 -2.87 -7.54 18.62
CA ASP A 181 -2.54 -7.47 20.06
C ASP A 181 -3.53 -8.26 20.91
N LEU A 182 -4.78 -8.42 20.50
CA LEU A 182 -5.76 -9.24 21.21
C LEU A 182 -5.43 -10.74 21.18
N ILE A 183 -4.73 -11.21 20.15
CA ILE A 183 -4.29 -12.61 20.05
C ILE A 183 -3.12 -12.87 21.03
N LYS A 184 -2.22 -11.91 21.19
CA LYS A 184 -1.09 -12.04 22.16
C LYS A 184 -1.54 -11.96 23.60
N VAL A 185 -2.52 -11.11 23.91
CA VAL A 185 -3.08 -11.01 25.27
C VAL A 185 -3.85 -12.27 25.68
N SER A 186 -4.47 -12.99 24.72
CA SER A 186 -5.15 -14.26 25.01
C SER A 186 -4.20 -15.44 25.23
N GLU A 187 -2.95 -15.39 24.75
CA GLU A 187 -1.93 -16.40 25.02
C GLU A 187 -1.27 -16.19 26.39
N ASP A 188 -1.19 -14.95 26.88
CA ASP A 188 -0.63 -14.64 28.21
C ASP A 188 -1.61 -14.85 29.39
N ILE A 189 -2.90 -15.12 29.15
CA ILE A 189 -3.93 -15.32 30.17
C ILE A 189 -4.24 -16.81 30.40
N ASN A 190 -3.35 -17.72 30.07
CA ASN A 190 -3.51 -19.10 30.52
C ASN A 190 -2.44 -19.48 31.57
N PRO A 191 -2.61 -19.05 32.84
CA PRO A 191 -1.76 -19.53 33.92
C PRO A 191 -2.30 -20.84 34.47
N ALA A 192 -1.56 -21.89 34.16
CA ALA A 192 -1.35 -22.96 35.12
C ALA A 192 -2.53 -23.88 35.47
N THR A 193 -2.61 -24.95 34.75
CA THR A 193 -2.96 -26.22 35.38
C THR A 193 -1.77 -26.66 36.23
N LYS A 194 -1.72 -26.22 37.49
CA LYS A 194 -0.86 -26.84 38.51
C LYS A 194 -1.35 -28.26 38.73
N ARG A 195 -0.52 -29.22 38.35
CA ARG A 195 -0.64 -30.61 38.78
C ARG A 195 -0.61 -30.61 40.30
N ILE A 196 -1.66 -31.15 40.89
CA ILE A 196 -1.65 -31.59 42.28
C ILE A 196 -1.23 -33.06 42.22
N ASP A 197 0.04 -33.30 42.46
CA ASP A 197 0.50 -34.62 42.81
C ASP A 197 0.13 -34.81 44.29
N ASN A 198 -0.87 -35.65 44.51
CA ASN A 198 -1.09 -36.27 45.84
C ASN A 198 -0.45 -37.63 45.81
N ASN A 199 0.69 -37.71 46.47
CA ASN A 199 1.24 -38.93 46.99
C ASN A 199 0.76 -39.07 48.48
N SER A 200 0.02 -40.08 48.76
CA SER A 200 0.08 -40.89 49.98
C SER A 200 -0.91 -42.03 49.87
#